data_14b3c07c5ab349bb8d00854e43ca1731
#
_entry.id   14b3c07c5ab349bb8d00854e43ca1731
#
_cell.length_a   1.000
_cell.length_b   1.000
_cell.length_c   1.000
_cell.angle_alpha   90.00
_cell.angle_beta   90.00
_cell.angle_gamma   90.00
#
_symmetry.space_group_name_H-M   'P 1'
#
loop_
_entity.id
_entity.type
_entity.pdbx_description
1 polymer ?
#
loop_
_entity_poly.entity_id
_entity_poly.type
_entity_poly.pdbx_seq_one_letter_code
_entity_poly.pdbx_strand_id
1 'polypeptide(L)'
;MNFDYTLYLVTDRQLMSCDSLTEAVEQAILGGCTMIQLREKELSSLEFYNQAVAVKQVTDKYHIPLIINDRIDIAMAVQATGVHIGQHDLPAAAVRKVIGENMLLGVSASSIAEAIQAQQDGADYLGVGAMFPTGTKTDADSVSMEELQKIRAAVSL
;
A
#
# COMPACT_ATOMS: atom_id res chain seq x y z
N MET A 1 14.70 -7.87 -4.71
CA MET A 1 13.63 -8.90 -4.84
C MET A 1 12.68 -8.43 -5.92
N ASN A 2 12.13 -9.34 -6.72
CA ASN A 2 11.16 -8.97 -7.76
C ASN A 2 9.76 -9.28 -7.19
N PHE A 3 8.94 -8.25 -6.95
CA PHE A 3 7.59 -8.40 -6.41
C PHE A 3 6.57 -8.39 -7.55
N ASP A 4 5.51 -9.18 -7.40
CA ASP A 4 4.40 -9.23 -8.35
C ASP A 4 3.29 -8.28 -7.90
N TYR A 5 3.05 -7.21 -8.66
CA TYR A 5 2.02 -6.21 -8.41
C TYR A 5 0.73 -6.46 -9.21
N THR A 6 0.58 -7.65 -9.85
CA THR A 6 -0.52 -7.92 -10.80
C THR A 6 -1.88 -7.80 -10.16
N LEU A 7 -2.06 -8.29 -8.93
CA LEU A 7 -3.31 -8.16 -8.19
C LEU A 7 -3.03 -7.73 -6.75
N TYR A 8 -3.07 -6.43 -6.53
CA TYR A 8 -2.74 -5.78 -5.28
C TYR A 8 -4.03 -5.38 -4.53
N LEU A 9 -4.38 -6.11 -3.50
CA LEU A 9 -5.54 -5.81 -2.65
C LEU A 9 -5.19 -4.76 -1.61
N VAL A 10 -6.00 -3.70 -1.51
CA VAL A 10 -6.04 -2.78 -0.36
C VAL A 10 -7.28 -3.07 0.47
N THR A 11 -7.11 -3.38 1.75
CA THR A 11 -8.25 -3.75 2.63
C THR A 11 -9.12 -2.54 2.94
N ASP A 12 -10.44 -2.77 3.01
CA ASP A 12 -11.43 -1.82 3.49
C ASP A 12 -12.50 -2.57 4.27
N ARG A 13 -12.63 -2.27 5.59
CA ARG A 13 -13.59 -2.94 6.46
C ARG A 13 -15.04 -2.75 6.04
N GLN A 14 -15.36 -1.60 5.46
CA GLN A 14 -16.73 -1.28 5.08
C GLN A 14 -17.19 -2.07 3.85
N LEU A 15 -16.25 -2.59 3.07
CA LEU A 15 -16.51 -3.35 1.85
C LEU A 15 -16.36 -4.88 2.03
N MET A 16 -16.00 -5.33 3.23
CA MET A 16 -15.85 -6.76 3.51
C MET A 16 -17.22 -7.47 3.45
N SER A 17 -17.21 -8.67 2.90
CA SER A 17 -18.38 -9.57 2.85
C SER A 17 -18.40 -10.63 3.98
N CYS A 18 -17.40 -10.63 4.87
CA CYS A 18 -17.28 -11.51 6.02
C CYS A 18 -16.84 -10.72 7.26
N ASP A 19 -17.04 -11.28 8.44
CA ASP A 19 -16.80 -10.60 9.73
C ASP A 19 -15.32 -10.55 10.13
N SER A 20 -14.48 -11.41 9.52
CA SER A 20 -13.06 -11.53 9.86
C SER A 20 -12.15 -10.98 8.74
N LEU A 21 -11.34 -9.97 9.07
CA LEU A 21 -10.38 -9.42 8.11
C LEU A 21 -9.31 -10.46 7.70
N THR A 22 -8.88 -11.32 8.61
CA THR A 22 -7.93 -12.39 8.28
C THR A 22 -8.52 -13.42 7.33
N GLU A 23 -9.81 -13.74 7.48
CA GLU A 23 -10.52 -14.59 6.54
C GLU A 23 -10.67 -13.93 5.17
N ALA A 24 -11.05 -12.64 5.12
CA ALA A 24 -11.14 -11.88 3.86
C ALA A 24 -9.79 -11.87 3.12
N VAL A 25 -8.70 -11.61 3.83
CA VAL A 25 -7.34 -11.64 3.28
C VAL A 25 -6.97 -13.03 2.77
N GLU A 26 -7.25 -14.09 3.54
CA GLU A 26 -6.96 -15.47 3.12
C GLU A 26 -7.74 -15.84 1.85
N GLN A 27 -9.03 -15.51 1.78
CA GLN A 27 -9.84 -15.74 0.58
C GLN A 27 -9.34 -14.95 -0.63
N ALA A 28 -8.91 -13.71 -0.44
CA ALA A 28 -8.31 -12.91 -1.51
C ALA A 28 -7.00 -13.53 -2.04
N ILE A 29 -6.15 -14.02 -1.16
CA ILE A 29 -4.92 -14.73 -1.53
C ILE A 29 -5.24 -16.01 -2.31
N LEU A 30 -6.18 -16.81 -1.83
CA LEU A 30 -6.62 -18.02 -2.52
C LEU A 30 -7.28 -17.71 -3.87
N GLY A 31 -7.88 -16.52 -4.01
CA GLY A 31 -8.40 -15.96 -5.26
C GLY A 31 -7.34 -15.42 -6.21
N GLY A 32 -6.06 -15.41 -5.82
CA GLY A 32 -4.93 -15.03 -6.68
C GLY A 32 -4.33 -13.65 -6.40
N CYS A 33 -4.64 -12.99 -5.26
CA CYS A 33 -3.96 -11.77 -4.89
C CYS A 33 -2.46 -12.02 -4.70
N THR A 34 -1.64 -11.14 -5.28
CA THR A 34 -0.17 -11.23 -5.29
C THR A 34 0.48 -10.30 -4.27
N MET A 35 -0.28 -9.34 -3.72
CA MET A 35 0.16 -8.40 -2.69
C MET A 35 -1.02 -7.92 -1.87
N ILE A 36 -0.82 -7.72 -0.57
CA ILE A 36 -1.86 -7.23 0.36
C ILE A 36 -1.38 -5.93 0.99
N GLN A 37 -2.25 -4.89 0.99
CA GLN A 37 -2.06 -3.69 1.79
C GLN A 37 -3.13 -3.64 2.89
N LEU A 38 -2.67 -3.65 4.14
CA LEU A 38 -3.54 -3.44 5.30
C LEU A 38 -3.74 -1.95 5.53
N ARG A 39 -4.98 -1.49 5.34
CA ARG A 39 -5.39 -0.10 5.53
C ARG A 39 -6.46 0.01 6.61
N GLU A 40 -6.12 0.72 7.69
CA GLU A 40 -6.99 0.98 8.84
C GLU A 40 -6.89 2.47 9.20
N LYS A 41 -8.01 3.16 9.23
CA LYS A 41 -8.06 4.61 9.48
C LYS A 41 -8.59 4.98 10.86
N GLU A 42 -9.35 4.09 11.50
CA GLU A 42 -10.10 4.41 12.72
C GLU A 42 -9.63 3.64 13.95
N LEU A 43 -8.78 2.62 13.78
CA LEU A 43 -8.29 1.81 14.89
C LEU A 43 -7.26 2.58 15.73
N SER A 44 -7.27 2.34 17.04
CA SER A 44 -6.15 2.72 17.90
C SER A 44 -4.86 2.03 17.47
N SER A 45 -3.70 2.56 17.88
CA SER A 45 -2.40 1.96 17.53
C SER A 45 -2.28 0.52 17.99
N LEU A 46 -2.81 0.19 19.17
CA LEU A 46 -2.78 -1.18 19.70
C LEU A 46 -3.66 -2.13 18.88
N GLU A 47 -4.86 -1.70 18.53
CA GLU A 47 -5.78 -2.50 17.71
C GLU A 47 -5.22 -2.72 16.31
N PHE A 48 -4.67 -1.66 15.69
CA PHE A 48 -4.02 -1.78 14.38
C PHE A 48 -2.81 -2.73 14.44
N TYR A 49 -1.96 -2.61 15.45
CA TYR A 49 -0.84 -3.53 15.65
C TYR A 49 -1.31 -4.99 15.76
N ASN A 50 -2.29 -5.26 16.61
CA ASN A 50 -2.82 -6.62 16.78
C ASN A 50 -3.41 -7.16 15.47
N GLN A 51 -4.11 -6.32 14.72
CA GLN A 51 -4.67 -6.68 13.42
C GLN A 51 -3.55 -6.94 12.38
N ALA A 52 -2.51 -6.11 12.38
CA ALA A 52 -1.36 -6.29 11.49
C ALA A 52 -0.60 -7.59 11.78
N VAL A 53 -0.43 -7.95 13.07
CA VAL A 53 0.16 -9.24 13.47
C VAL A 53 -0.68 -10.40 12.92
N ALA A 54 -2.02 -10.35 13.09
CA ALA A 54 -2.89 -11.42 12.62
C ALA A 54 -2.87 -11.55 11.09
N VAL A 55 -2.94 -10.44 10.35
CA VAL A 55 -2.85 -10.44 8.88
C VAL A 55 -1.47 -10.91 8.42
N LYS A 56 -0.39 -10.50 9.12
CA LYS A 56 0.98 -10.95 8.82
C LYS A 56 1.13 -12.47 8.89
N GLN A 57 0.52 -13.11 9.89
CA GLN A 57 0.52 -14.58 9.98
C GLN A 57 -0.13 -15.26 8.77
N VAL A 58 -1.22 -14.67 8.26
CA VAL A 58 -1.88 -15.18 7.04
C VAL A 58 -0.99 -14.97 5.81
N THR A 59 -0.47 -13.76 5.61
CA THR A 59 0.36 -13.45 4.43
C THR A 59 1.66 -14.24 4.42
N ASP A 60 2.29 -14.48 5.57
CA ASP A 60 3.49 -15.32 5.70
C ASP A 60 3.23 -16.78 5.34
N LYS A 61 2.11 -17.34 5.78
CA LYS A 61 1.68 -18.71 5.44
C LYS A 61 1.65 -18.96 3.93
N TYR A 62 1.27 -17.94 3.16
CA TYR A 62 1.15 -18.01 1.70
C TYR A 62 2.30 -17.34 0.94
N HIS A 63 3.31 -16.81 1.66
CA HIS A 63 4.45 -16.07 1.09
C HIS A 63 4.02 -14.85 0.26
N ILE A 64 2.94 -14.17 0.66
CA ILE A 64 2.43 -12.98 0.03
C ILE A 64 2.97 -11.74 0.76
N PRO A 65 3.51 -10.72 0.04
CA PRO A 65 3.98 -9.49 0.64
C PRO A 65 2.87 -8.74 1.38
N LEU A 66 3.16 -8.30 2.62
CA LEU A 66 2.29 -7.42 3.39
C LEU A 66 2.84 -6.01 3.38
N ILE A 67 2.01 -5.06 2.98
CA ILE A 67 2.26 -3.62 3.03
C ILE A 67 1.34 -3.00 4.10
N ILE A 68 1.86 -2.10 4.92
CA ILE A 68 1.08 -1.32 5.88
C ILE A 68 0.85 0.08 5.32
N ASN A 69 -0.41 0.52 5.35
CA ASN A 69 -0.76 1.86 4.90
C ASN A 69 -0.44 2.91 5.97
N ASP A 70 0.27 3.99 5.64
CA ASP A 70 0.63 5.19 6.41
C ASP A 70 1.47 4.95 7.69
N ARG A 71 1.24 3.89 8.42
CA ARG A 71 1.78 3.64 9.76
C ARG A 71 3.13 2.93 9.71
N ILE A 72 4.20 3.72 9.59
CA ILE A 72 5.60 3.25 9.54
C ILE A 72 5.98 2.50 10.81
N ASP A 73 5.55 3.00 11.97
CA ASP A 73 5.77 2.39 13.28
C ASP A 73 5.18 0.98 13.36
N ILE A 74 3.96 0.78 12.87
CA ILE A 74 3.31 -0.53 12.78
C ILE A 74 4.03 -1.43 11.77
N ALA A 75 4.36 -0.90 10.58
CA ALA A 75 5.08 -1.66 9.55
C ALA A 75 6.41 -2.24 10.10
N MET A 76 7.18 -1.41 10.80
CA MET A 76 8.43 -1.83 11.42
C MET A 76 8.21 -2.81 12.57
N ALA A 77 7.24 -2.56 13.44
CA ALA A 77 6.95 -3.40 14.61
C ALA A 77 6.52 -4.83 14.23
N VAL A 78 5.77 -5.00 13.12
CA VAL A 78 5.33 -6.32 12.63
C VAL A 78 6.27 -6.91 11.58
N GLN A 79 7.35 -6.21 11.22
CA GLN A 79 8.27 -6.61 10.16
C GLN A 79 7.52 -6.87 8.83
N ALA A 80 6.66 -5.93 8.45
CA ALA A 80 5.97 -5.97 7.17
C ALA A 80 6.98 -5.90 6.01
N THR A 81 6.56 -6.36 4.82
CA THR A 81 7.38 -6.26 3.61
C THR A 81 7.61 -4.82 3.20
N GLY A 82 6.65 -3.93 3.48
CA GLY A 82 6.76 -2.52 3.13
C GLY A 82 5.71 -1.64 3.80
N VAL A 83 5.78 -0.37 3.44
CA VAL A 83 4.83 0.68 3.80
C VAL A 83 4.37 1.40 2.53
N HIS A 84 3.12 1.85 2.52
CA HIS A 84 2.58 2.71 1.46
C HIS A 84 2.08 4.01 2.06
N ILE A 85 2.49 5.14 1.49
CA ILE A 85 2.14 6.48 1.96
C ILE A 85 1.45 7.31 0.86
N GLY A 86 0.63 8.26 1.29
CA GLY A 86 0.01 9.26 0.43
C GLY A 86 0.71 10.61 0.49
N GLN A 87 0.21 11.59 -0.27
CA GLN A 87 0.79 12.93 -0.39
C GLN A 87 0.65 13.79 0.89
N HIS A 88 -0.24 13.42 1.80
CA HIS A 88 -0.48 14.12 3.08
C HIS A 88 0.17 13.44 4.29
N ASP A 89 0.89 12.35 4.06
CA ASP A 89 1.65 11.62 5.08
C ASP A 89 3.07 12.20 5.24
N LEU A 90 3.93 11.50 5.97
CA LEU A 90 5.34 11.89 6.06
C LEU A 90 6.00 11.90 4.68
N PRO A 91 6.89 12.87 4.38
CA PRO A 91 7.62 12.90 3.11
C PRO A 91 8.37 11.60 2.83
N ALA A 92 8.31 11.10 1.59
CA ALA A 92 8.91 9.82 1.19
C ALA A 92 10.41 9.72 1.53
N ALA A 93 11.18 10.79 1.35
CA ALA A 93 12.59 10.85 1.74
C ALA A 93 12.81 10.67 3.26
N ALA A 94 11.88 11.15 4.09
CA ALA A 94 11.95 10.95 5.54
C ALA A 94 11.61 9.51 5.90
N VAL A 95 10.57 8.95 5.26
CA VAL A 95 10.16 7.54 5.45
C VAL A 95 11.30 6.61 5.05
N ARG A 96 11.92 6.81 3.89
CA ARG A 96 13.05 6.00 3.41
C ARG A 96 14.21 5.96 4.41
N LYS A 97 14.54 7.09 5.04
CA LYS A 97 15.58 7.15 6.09
C LYS A 97 15.24 6.29 7.31
N VAL A 98 13.96 6.18 7.66
CA VAL A 98 13.51 5.40 8.82
C VAL A 98 13.46 3.91 8.52
N ILE A 99 12.87 3.53 7.37
CA ILE A 99 12.67 2.11 7.01
C ILE A 99 13.92 1.45 6.39
N GLY A 100 14.93 2.24 5.97
CA GLY A 100 16.12 1.73 5.29
C GLY A 100 15.84 1.19 3.89
N GLU A 101 16.79 0.46 3.31
CA GLU A 101 16.74 -0.03 1.92
C GLU A 101 16.04 -1.40 1.77
N ASN A 102 15.80 -2.12 2.87
CA ASN A 102 15.29 -3.48 2.83
C ASN A 102 13.75 -3.58 2.86
N MET A 103 13.07 -2.50 3.21
CA MET A 103 11.61 -2.43 3.28
C MET A 103 11.08 -1.66 2.07
N LEU A 104 10.04 -2.17 1.41
CA LEU A 104 9.41 -1.51 0.28
C LEU A 104 8.76 -0.18 0.70
N LEU A 105 8.94 0.84 -0.13
CA LEU A 105 8.24 2.12 -0.04
C LEU A 105 7.35 2.31 -1.26
N GLY A 106 6.04 2.23 -1.06
CA GLY A 106 5.06 2.65 -2.05
C GLY A 106 4.62 4.09 -1.80
N VAL A 107 4.40 4.84 -2.87
CA VAL A 107 3.93 6.23 -2.78
C VAL A 107 2.76 6.44 -3.73
N SER A 108 1.66 7.03 -3.23
CA SER A 108 0.54 7.47 -4.08
C SER A 108 0.98 8.67 -4.92
N ALA A 109 0.63 8.69 -6.21
CA ALA A 109 0.85 9.83 -7.10
C ALA A 109 -0.35 10.02 -8.03
N SER A 110 -0.77 11.27 -8.24
CA SER A 110 -1.83 11.66 -9.17
C SER A 110 -1.32 12.54 -10.32
N SER A 111 -0.07 12.99 -10.25
CA SER A 111 0.57 13.86 -11.22
C SER A 111 1.99 13.43 -11.57
N ILE A 112 2.51 13.91 -12.71
CA ILE A 112 3.90 13.68 -13.14
C ILE A 112 4.89 14.23 -12.09
N ALA A 113 4.61 15.39 -11.53
CA ALA A 113 5.49 16.02 -10.54
C ALA A 113 5.61 15.17 -9.28
N GLU A 114 4.48 14.66 -8.75
CA GLU A 114 4.47 13.75 -7.59
C GLU A 114 5.21 12.43 -7.88
N ALA A 115 5.03 11.87 -9.07
CA ALA A 115 5.69 10.64 -9.48
C ALA A 115 7.22 10.81 -9.55
N ILE A 116 7.69 11.89 -10.16
CA ILE A 116 9.13 12.21 -10.24
C ILE A 116 9.70 12.44 -8.84
N GLN A 117 9.00 13.20 -7.99
CA GLN A 117 9.45 13.45 -6.63
C GLN A 117 9.51 12.16 -5.80
N ALA A 118 8.50 11.31 -5.89
CA ALA A 118 8.48 10.01 -5.20
C ALA A 118 9.67 9.13 -5.62
N GLN A 119 9.98 9.06 -6.92
CA GLN A 119 11.15 8.33 -7.42
C GLN A 119 12.46 8.91 -6.87
N GLN A 120 12.63 10.24 -6.86
CA GLN A 120 13.82 10.91 -6.32
C GLN A 120 13.98 10.67 -4.82
N ASP A 121 12.87 10.57 -4.09
CA ASP A 121 12.81 10.34 -2.66
C ASP A 121 12.97 8.85 -2.27
N GLY A 122 13.17 7.97 -3.26
CA GLY A 122 13.49 6.56 -3.04
C GLY A 122 12.27 5.64 -2.93
N ALA A 123 11.15 5.98 -3.56
CA ALA A 123 10.03 5.04 -3.71
C ALA A 123 10.44 3.82 -4.56
N ASP A 124 9.93 2.65 -4.23
CA ASP A 124 10.13 1.41 -4.99
C ASP A 124 9.01 1.19 -6.01
N TYR A 125 7.81 1.71 -5.74
CA TYR A 125 6.66 1.66 -6.66
C TYR A 125 5.71 2.84 -6.40
N LEU A 126 4.87 3.12 -7.41
CA LEU A 126 3.84 4.14 -7.33
C LEU A 126 2.44 3.51 -7.33
N GLY A 127 1.56 4.05 -6.49
CA GLY A 127 0.12 3.84 -6.58
C GLY A 127 -0.52 5.00 -7.33
N VAL A 128 -0.80 4.81 -8.62
CA VAL A 128 -1.39 5.87 -9.46
C VAL A 128 -2.90 5.67 -9.57
N GLY A 129 -3.65 6.65 -9.11
CA GLY A 129 -5.12 6.61 -9.12
C GLY A 129 -5.76 7.84 -8.45
N ALA A 130 -7.12 7.96 -8.47
CA ALA A 130 -8.01 6.87 -8.87
C ALA A 130 -8.25 6.85 -10.39
N MET A 131 -8.08 5.68 -11.02
CA MET A 131 -8.37 5.48 -12.45
C MET A 131 -9.86 5.27 -12.72
N PHE A 132 -10.62 4.85 -11.71
CA PHE A 132 -12.05 4.64 -11.77
C PHE A 132 -12.71 5.28 -10.55
N PRO A 133 -13.98 5.73 -10.64
CA PRO A 133 -14.70 6.25 -9.48
C PRO A 133 -14.68 5.29 -8.31
N THR A 134 -14.36 5.79 -7.12
CA THR A 134 -14.26 4.98 -5.90
C THR A 134 -14.86 5.72 -4.72
N GLY A 135 -15.54 4.99 -3.83
CA GLY A 135 -15.99 5.49 -2.54
C GLY A 135 -15.00 5.23 -1.39
N THR A 136 -13.96 4.42 -1.65
CA THR A 136 -13.01 3.96 -0.62
C THR A 136 -12.00 5.03 -0.21
N LYS A 137 -11.60 5.88 -1.16
CA LYS A 137 -10.66 6.98 -0.97
C LYS A 137 -11.29 8.26 -1.54
N THR A 138 -12.01 8.97 -0.68
CA THR A 138 -12.78 10.17 -1.07
C THR A 138 -11.92 11.39 -1.38
N ASP A 139 -10.65 11.36 -0.98
CA ASP A 139 -9.62 12.38 -1.20
C ASP A 139 -8.70 12.08 -2.40
N ALA A 140 -8.99 11.01 -3.17
CA ALA A 140 -8.22 10.70 -4.36
C ALA A 140 -8.68 11.53 -5.55
N ASP A 141 -7.74 12.23 -6.19
CA ASP A 141 -7.96 12.87 -7.48
C ASP A 141 -8.22 11.81 -8.57
N SER A 142 -9.04 12.17 -9.56
CA SER A 142 -9.25 11.30 -10.71
C SER A 142 -8.07 11.42 -11.67
N VAL A 143 -7.45 10.30 -12.02
CA VAL A 143 -6.35 10.22 -13.00
C VAL A 143 -6.87 9.64 -14.29
N SER A 144 -6.66 10.33 -15.42
CA SER A 144 -7.01 9.81 -16.73
C SER A 144 -5.99 8.80 -17.25
N MET A 145 -6.40 7.97 -18.24
CA MET A 145 -5.47 7.06 -18.91
C MET A 145 -4.30 7.80 -19.58
N GLU A 146 -4.56 8.99 -20.13
CA GLU A 146 -3.53 9.84 -20.72
C GLU A 146 -2.51 10.31 -19.68
N GLU A 147 -2.98 10.72 -18.50
CA GLU A 147 -2.09 11.14 -17.40
C GLU A 147 -1.28 9.95 -16.85
N LEU A 148 -1.89 8.79 -16.69
CA LEU A 148 -1.18 7.57 -16.34
C LEU A 148 -0.05 7.24 -17.32
N GLN A 149 -0.31 7.37 -18.63
CA GLN A 149 0.72 7.15 -19.67
C GLN A 149 1.88 8.16 -19.53
N LYS A 150 1.58 9.43 -19.27
CA LYS A 150 2.58 10.47 -19.06
C LYS A 150 3.40 10.20 -17.79
N ILE A 151 2.75 9.84 -16.69
CA ILE A 151 3.42 9.44 -15.44
C ILE A 151 4.36 8.26 -15.73
N ARG A 152 3.85 7.20 -16.37
CA ARG A 152 4.65 6.00 -16.70
C ARG A 152 5.86 6.32 -17.58
N ALA A 153 5.75 7.30 -18.50
CA ALA A 153 6.85 7.73 -19.36
C ALA A 153 7.89 8.59 -18.61
N ALA A 154 7.49 9.25 -17.51
CA ALA A 154 8.35 10.18 -16.76
C ALA A 154 9.21 9.48 -15.70
N VAL A 155 8.89 8.25 -15.29
CA VAL A 155 9.60 7.51 -14.23
C VAL A 155 9.95 6.10 -14.67
N SER A 156 10.91 5.48 -13.97
CA SER A 156 11.36 4.10 -14.24
C SER A 156 10.76 3.07 -13.26
N LEU A 157 9.95 3.52 -12.30
CA LEU A 157 9.29 2.67 -11.29
C LEU A 157 8.20 1.80 -11.90
#